data_6c4c667fd69b894527a985c75e7c9650
#
_entry.id   6c4c667fd69b894527a985c75e7c9650
#
_cell.length_a   1.000
_cell.length_b   1.000
_cell.length_c   1.000
_cell.angle_alpha   90.00
_cell.angle_beta   90.00
_cell.angle_gamma   90.00
#
_symmetry.space_group_name_H-M   'P 1'
#
loop_
_entity.id
_entity.type
_entity.pdbx_description
1 polymer ?
#
loop_
_entity_poly.entity_id
_entity_poly.type
_entity_poly.pdbx_seq_one_letter_code
_entity_poly.pdbx_strand_id
1 'polypeptide(L)'
;MVKVSSSPKKERSAHTTAVLQALFVTFLWSTSWVLIKVGLEDIPALTFAGLRYMLAFLCLLPFTLARTSKTEWKGLTKGDWLRLGLLGVLYIAITQGSQFLALATLPAVSVSLLLNLTTSLVALSGIVLLAEYPSLLQWGGIFLNLTGILIYFYPADFPSGQVFGIMVALVGVTAKVCSSILGRRVNRMGNISPLQVTTVSMGIGALLLLGTGLVTQGLPHLSFLNWAAIAWLAVVNTAFTFPLWNRTQQVLTAVESSIINNTMLIQIALLVWIFLGEGITWKEAFGMLLAGAGVLLVQLRRRQKKGSSTRIPPLD
;
A
#
# COMPACT_ATOMS: atom_id res chain seq x y z
N MET A 1 19.87 24.09 -24.04
CA MET A 1 19.88 23.41 -22.75
C MET A 1 20.94 22.32 -22.76
N VAL A 2 22.08 22.54 -22.10
CA VAL A 2 23.21 21.61 -22.04
C VAL A 2 22.84 20.53 -21.03
N LYS A 3 22.65 19.26 -21.47
CA LYS A 3 22.59 18.10 -20.59
C LYS A 3 23.96 17.93 -19.93
N VAL A 4 24.07 18.34 -18.66
CA VAL A 4 25.23 18.01 -17.84
C VAL A 4 25.24 16.49 -17.68
N SER A 5 26.15 15.81 -18.38
CA SER A 5 26.41 14.38 -18.26
C SER A 5 26.94 14.11 -16.84
N SER A 6 26.09 13.59 -15.98
CA SER A 6 26.51 13.07 -14.66
C SER A 6 27.47 11.89 -14.90
N SER A 7 28.59 11.84 -14.15
CA SER A 7 29.54 10.74 -14.30
C SER A 7 28.86 9.40 -13.93
N PRO A 8 29.18 8.28 -14.65
CA PRO A 8 28.57 6.97 -14.39
C PRO A 8 28.68 6.50 -12.94
N LYS A 9 29.71 6.95 -12.22
CA LYS A 9 29.95 6.66 -10.80
C LYS A 9 28.93 7.35 -9.89
N LYS A 10 28.50 8.58 -10.26
CA LYS A 10 27.49 9.35 -9.50
C LYS A 10 26.07 8.79 -9.70
N GLU A 11 25.75 8.31 -10.89
CA GLU A 11 24.47 7.64 -11.17
C GLU A 11 24.36 6.30 -10.43
N ARG A 12 25.43 5.52 -10.43
CA ARG A 12 25.47 4.23 -9.70
C ARG A 12 25.35 4.44 -8.18
N SER A 13 25.97 5.47 -7.63
CA SER A 13 25.83 5.83 -6.22
C SER A 13 24.41 6.26 -5.87
N ALA A 14 23.76 7.08 -6.70
CA ALA A 14 22.38 7.51 -6.50
C ALA A 14 21.39 6.33 -6.53
N HIS A 15 21.59 5.39 -7.45
CA HIS A 15 20.76 4.18 -7.57
C HIS A 15 20.91 3.29 -6.32
N THR A 16 22.15 3.02 -5.87
CA THR A 16 22.38 2.22 -4.65
C THR A 16 21.74 2.87 -3.43
N THR A 17 21.85 4.18 -3.29
CA THR A 17 21.21 4.94 -2.20
C THR A 17 19.68 4.79 -2.27
N ALA A 18 19.07 4.87 -3.45
CA ALA A 18 17.64 4.69 -3.61
C ALA A 18 17.17 3.27 -3.24
N VAL A 19 17.94 2.23 -3.59
CA VAL A 19 17.65 0.83 -3.18
C VAL A 19 17.69 0.69 -1.66
N LEU A 20 18.75 1.21 -1.00
CA LEU A 20 18.87 1.14 0.46
C LEU A 20 17.75 1.92 1.17
N GLN A 21 17.39 3.10 0.66
CA GLN A 21 16.27 3.87 1.19
C GLN A 21 14.93 3.14 1.03
N ALA A 22 14.70 2.50 -0.11
CA ALA A 22 13.50 1.73 -0.35
C ALA A 22 13.40 0.50 0.57
N LEU A 23 14.50 -0.24 0.78
CA LEU A 23 14.58 -1.34 1.74
C LEU A 23 14.33 -0.85 3.18
N PHE A 24 14.88 0.28 3.55
CA PHE A 24 14.65 0.89 4.86
C PHE A 24 13.17 1.26 5.07
N VAL A 25 12.53 1.85 4.06
CA VAL A 25 11.10 2.17 4.10
C VAL A 25 10.25 0.91 4.25
N THR A 26 10.52 -0.13 3.47
CA THR A 26 9.76 -1.39 3.57
C THR A 26 9.99 -2.07 4.92
N PHE A 27 11.18 -1.98 5.51
CA PHE A 27 11.46 -2.46 6.85
C PHE A 27 10.64 -1.68 7.90
N LEU A 28 10.63 -0.35 7.84
CA LEU A 28 9.79 0.46 8.73
C LEU A 28 8.30 0.11 8.57
N TRP A 29 7.82 -0.07 7.36
CA TRP A 29 6.44 -0.50 7.15
C TRP A 29 6.18 -1.89 7.72
N SER A 30 7.13 -2.81 7.62
CA SER A 30 7.00 -4.15 8.19
C SER A 30 6.94 -4.13 9.73
N THR A 31 7.72 -3.26 10.38
CA THR A 31 7.63 -3.08 11.85
C THR A 31 6.26 -2.58 12.30
N SER A 32 5.53 -1.84 11.43
CA SER A 32 4.20 -1.37 11.79
C SER A 32 3.20 -2.50 12.03
N TRP A 33 3.38 -3.67 11.41
CA TRP A 33 2.49 -4.82 11.60
C TRP A 33 2.59 -5.37 13.02
N VAL A 34 3.82 -5.46 13.55
CA VAL A 34 4.06 -5.87 14.94
C VAL A 34 3.46 -4.86 15.90
N LEU A 35 3.77 -3.56 15.70
CA LEU A 35 3.26 -2.50 16.59
C LEU A 35 1.74 -2.39 16.57
N ILE A 36 1.11 -2.59 15.40
CA ILE A 36 -0.35 -2.61 15.30
C ILE A 36 -0.90 -3.83 16.05
N LYS A 37 -0.31 -5.01 15.85
CA LYS A 37 -0.78 -6.24 16.50
C LYS A 37 -0.72 -6.13 18.02
N VAL A 38 0.39 -5.65 18.57
CA VAL A 38 0.54 -5.38 20.00
C VAL A 38 -0.45 -4.31 20.47
N GLY A 39 -0.57 -3.20 19.77
CA GLY A 39 -1.48 -2.12 20.17
C GLY A 39 -2.97 -2.52 20.10
N LEU A 40 -3.33 -3.52 19.30
CA LEU A 40 -4.70 -4.06 19.21
C LEU A 40 -5.12 -4.85 20.46
N GLU A 41 -4.21 -5.19 21.37
CA GLU A 41 -4.55 -5.79 22.66
C GLU A 41 -5.26 -4.78 23.57
N ASP A 42 -4.89 -3.49 23.49
CA ASP A 42 -5.42 -2.43 24.33
C ASP A 42 -6.38 -1.49 23.59
N ILE A 43 -6.20 -1.32 22.28
CA ILE A 43 -6.88 -0.29 21.50
C ILE A 43 -7.81 -0.93 20.47
N PRO A 44 -9.11 -0.59 20.48
CA PRO A 44 -10.04 -1.08 19.48
C PRO A 44 -9.62 -0.71 18.05
N ALA A 45 -9.76 -1.64 17.12
CA ALA A 45 -9.13 -1.61 15.80
C ALA A 45 -9.42 -0.34 14.98
N LEU A 46 -10.70 0.08 14.89
CA LEU A 46 -11.07 1.27 14.09
C LEU A 46 -10.60 2.56 14.76
N THR A 47 -10.72 2.63 16.11
CA THR A 47 -10.24 3.79 16.88
C THR A 47 -8.73 3.93 16.74
N PHE A 48 -7.98 2.82 16.82
CA PHE A 48 -6.53 2.82 16.64
C PHE A 48 -6.13 3.29 15.24
N ALA A 49 -6.73 2.72 14.21
CA ALA A 49 -6.50 3.14 12.84
C ALA A 49 -6.85 4.62 12.65
N GLY A 50 -7.99 5.06 13.16
CA GLY A 50 -8.44 6.45 13.10
C GLY A 50 -7.46 7.42 13.75
N LEU A 51 -7.00 7.14 14.97
CA LEU A 51 -5.99 7.95 15.68
C LEU A 51 -4.67 8.03 14.91
N ARG A 52 -4.17 6.90 14.41
CA ARG A 52 -2.94 6.85 13.61
C ARG A 52 -3.02 7.75 12.38
N TYR A 53 -4.08 7.59 11.56
CA TYR A 53 -4.19 8.34 10.30
C TYR A 53 -4.59 9.80 10.53
N MET A 54 -5.33 10.11 11.60
CA MET A 54 -5.62 11.50 12.00
C MET A 54 -4.34 12.22 12.42
N LEU A 55 -3.51 11.60 13.25
CA LEU A 55 -2.24 12.19 13.65
C LEU A 55 -1.29 12.35 12.44
N ALA A 56 -1.23 11.37 11.56
CA ALA A 56 -0.44 11.46 10.32
C ALA A 56 -0.93 12.60 9.41
N PHE A 57 -2.24 12.78 9.26
CA PHE A 57 -2.84 13.90 8.55
C PHE A 57 -2.44 15.24 9.16
N LEU A 58 -2.55 15.38 10.48
CA LEU A 58 -2.16 16.60 11.19
C LEU A 58 -0.66 16.92 11.01
N CYS A 59 0.20 15.90 10.96
CA CYS A 59 1.62 16.08 10.65
C CYS A 59 1.88 16.52 9.20
N LEU A 60 1.12 16.01 8.23
CA LEU A 60 1.31 16.35 6.81
C LEU A 60 0.65 17.68 6.42
N LEU A 61 -0.40 18.10 7.12
CA LEU A 61 -1.19 19.29 6.80
C LEU A 61 -0.34 20.57 6.73
N PRO A 62 0.51 20.91 7.71
CA PRO A 62 1.35 22.11 7.64
C PRO A 62 2.25 22.15 6.41
N PHE A 63 2.87 21.00 6.08
CA PHE A 63 3.74 20.89 4.91
C PHE A 63 2.96 21.07 3.60
N THR A 64 1.73 20.55 3.55
CA THR A 64 0.87 20.72 2.37
C THR A 64 0.43 22.17 2.22
N LEU A 65 0.01 22.82 3.30
CA LEU A 65 -0.40 24.24 3.29
C LEU A 65 0.78 25.16 2.92
N ALA A 66 1.99 24.85 3.41
CA ALA A 66 3.18 25.66 3.11
C ALA A 66 3.67 25.51 1.66
N ARG A 67 3.40 24.36 1.01
CA ARG A 67 3.89 24.06 -0.35
C ARG A 67 2.84 24.27 -1.44
N THR A 68 1.59 24.45 -1.07
CA THR A 68 0.47 24.60 -2.01
C THR A 68 -0.03 26.06 -1.99
N SER A 69 -0.04 26.71 -3.12
CA SER A 69 -0.51 28.09 -3.23
C SER A 69 -2.05 28.17 -3.04
N LYS A 70 -2.53 29.35 -2.62
CA LYS A 70 -4.00 29.59 -2.51
C LYS A 70 -4.69 29.43 -3.87
N THR A 71 -3.99 29.72 -4.97
CA THR A 71 -4.52 29.57 -6.33
C THR A 71 -4.74 28.12 -6.70
N GLU A 72 -3.82 27.23 -6.32
CA GLU A 72 -3.95 25.79 -6.55
C GLU A 72 -5.13 25.19 -5.79
N TRP A 73 -5.38 25.64 -4.52
CA TRP A 73 -6.56 25.23 -3.77
C TRP A 73 -7.87 25.69 -4.41
N LYS A 74 -7.91 26.94 -4.90
CA LYS A 74 -9.08 27.51 -5.59
C LYS A 74 -9.32 26.87 -6.96
N GLY A 75 -8.29 26.33 -7.59
CA GLY A 75 -8.36 25.64 -8.88
C GLY A 75 -9.00 24.25 -8.81
N LEU A 76 -9.20 23.68 -7.62
CA LEU A 76 -9.84 22.36 -7.47
C LEU A 76 -11.34 22.44 -7.81
N THR A 77 -11.74 21.60 -8.77
CA THR A 77 -13.15 21.47 -9.17
C THR A 77 -13.94 20.62 -8.17
N LYS A 78 -15.29 20.68 -8.21
CA LYS A 78 -16.16 19.77 -7.43
C LYS A 78 -15.85 18.29 -7.73
N GLY A 79 -15.49 17.99 -8.99
CA GLY A 79 -15.09 16.65 -9.40
C GLY A 79 -13.78 16.19 -8.74
N ASP A 80 -12.82 17.08 -8.54
CA ASP A 80 -11.55 16.77 -7.87
C ASP A 80 -11.79 16.49 -6.37
N TRP A 81 -12.59 17.30 -5.71
CA TRP A 81 -13.00 17.06 -4.31
C TRP A 81 -13.73 15.73 -4.13
N LEU A 82 -14.63 15.38 -5.05
CA LEU A 82 -15.31 14.08 -5.03
C LEU A 82 -14.32 12.91 -5.19
N ARG A 83 -13.36 13.02 -6.12
CA ARG A 83 -12.32 11.99 -6.31
C ARG A 83 -11.41 11.84 -5.10
N LEU A 84 -10.97 12.96 -4.51
CA LEU A 84 -10.16 12.96 -3.29
C LEU A 84 -10.94 12.37 -2.11
N GLY A 85 -12.22 12.73 -1.96
CA GLY A 85 -13.11 12.16 -0.95
C GLY A 85 -13.27 10.65 -1.14
N LEU A 86 -13.55 10.20 -2.36
CA LEU A 86 -13.69 8.78 -2.67
C LEU A 86 -12.39 8.00 -2.43
N LEU A 87 -11.23 8.60 -2.76
CA LEU A 87 -9.93 8.01 -2.40
C LEU A 87 -9.75 7.90 -0.87
N GLY A 88 -10.15 8.91 -0.11
CA GLY A 88 -10.12 8.89 1.35
C GLY A 88 -10.98 7.77 1.92
N VAL A 89 -12.22 7.63 1.43
CA VAL A 89 -13.14 6.55 1.83
C VAL A 89 -12.56 5.18 1.48
N LEU A 90 -12.17 4.96 0.23
CA LEU A 90 -11.73 3.64 -0.23
C LEU A 90 -10.37 3.24 0.36
N TYR A 91 -9.39 4.15 0.33
CA TYR A 91 -8.02 3.80 0.72
C TYR A 91 -7.79 3.91 2.22
N ILE A 92 -8.27 4.96 2.87
CA ILE A 92 -8.01 5.16 4.30
C ILE A 92 -9.13 4.53 5.14
N ALA A 93 -10.40 4.92 4.94
CA ALA A 93 -11.44 4.42 5.81
C ALA A 93 -11.68 2.91 5.63
N ILE A 94 -11.93 2.45 4.41
CA ILE A 94 -12.25 1.03 4.19
C ILE A 94 -11.00 0.17 4.19
N THR A 95 -9.97 0.46 3.36
CA THR A 95 -8.80 -0.43 3.25
C THR A 95 -8.04 -0.52 4.57
N GLN A 96 -7.72 0.61 5.20
CA GLN A 96 -6.93 0.58 6.44
C GLN A 96 -7.79 0.13 7.64
N GLY A 97 -9.05 0.56 7.70
CA GLY A 97 -9.99 0.07 8.72
C GLY A 97 -10.15 -1.46 8.66
N SER A 98 -10.34 -2.02 7.46
CA SER A 98 -10.40 -3.47 7.26
C SER A 98 -9.10 -4.17 7.63
N GLN A 99 -7.94 -3.58 7.33
CA GLN A 99 -6.65 -4.14 7.71
C GLN A 99 -6.50 -4.25 9.23
N PHE A 100 -6.86 -3.19 9.98
CA PHE A 100 -6.79 -3.22 11.44
C PHE A 100 -7.80 -4.20 12.06
N LEU A 101 -9.03 -4.25 11.53
CA LEU A 101 -10.04 -5.22 11.97
C LEU A 101 -9.60 -6.66 11.68
N ALA A 102 -9.02 -6.91 10.51
CA ALA A 102 -8.49 -8.23 10.17
C ALA A 102 -7.32 -8.62 11.08
N LEU A 103 -6.40 -7.69 11.37
CA LEU A 103 -5.29 -7.92 12.29
C LEU A 103 -5.73 -8.19 13.74
N ALA A 104 -6.90 -7.69 14.15
CA ALA A 104 -7.46 -7.99 15.45
C ALA A 104 -7.89 -9.48 15.60
N THR A 105 -8.17 -10.17 14.48
CA THR A 105 -8.76 -11.51 14.48
C THR A 105 -7.90 -12.57 13.79
N LEU A 106 -6.95 -12.16 12.96
CA LEU A 106 -6.07 -13.05 12.18
C LEU A 106 -4.61 -12.85 12.54
N PRO A 107 -3.76 -13.88 12.31
CA PRO A 107 -2.31 -13.72 12.30
C PRO A 107 -1.86 -12.66 11.28
N ALA A 108 -0.80 -11.93 11.63
CA ALA A 108 -0.35 -10.82 10.78
C ALA A 108 0.11 -11.29 9.39
N VAL A 109 0.76 -12.45 9.30
CA VAL A 109 1.18 -13.06 8.03
C VAL A 109 -0.02 -13.36 7.15
N SER A 110 -1.10 -13.92 7.72
CA SER A 110 -2.35 -14.23 7.00
C SER A 110 -2.97 -12.99 6.37
N VAL A 111 -3.07 -11.87 7.14
CA VAL A 111 -3.60 -10.61 6.63
C VAL A 111 -2.72 -10.05 5.52
N SER A 112 -1.38 -10.08 5.69
CA SER A 112 -0.45 -9.57 4.67
C SER A 112 -0.55 -10.36 3.37
N LEU A 113 -0.72 -11.67 3.46
CA LEU A 113 -0.88 -12.56 2.31
C LEU A 113 -2.20 -12.30 1.57
N LEU A 114 -3.32 -12.14 2.30
CA LEU A 114 -4.60 -11.75 1.69
C LEU A 114 -4.50 -10.40 0.98
N LEU A 115 -3.83 -9.41 1.57
CA LEU A 115 -3.63 -8.11 0.94
C LEU A 115 -2.78 -8.18 -0.34
N ASN A 116 -1.94 -9.21 -0.51
CA ASN A 116 -1.18 -9.44 -1.76
C ASN A 116 -2.07 -9.82 -2.94
N LEU A 117 -3.31 -10.33 -2.71
CA LEU A 117 -4.31 -10.51 -3.76
C LEU A 117 -4.57 -9.23 -4.55
N THR A 118 -4.39 -8.07 -3.94
CA THR A 118 -4.57 -6.76 -4.60
C THR A 118 -3.81 -6.68 -5.92
N THR A 119 -2.58 -7.20 -5.98
CA THR A 119 -1.75 -7.14 -7.20
C THR A 119 -2.39 -7.93 -8.35
N SER A 120 -2.83 -9.15 -8.07
CA SER A 120 -3.50 -10.00 -9.06
C SER A 120 -4.84 -9.41 -9.49
N LEU A 121 -5.62 -8.89 -8.53
CA LEU A 121 -6.93 -8.28 -8.84
C LEU A 121 -6.80 -6.96 -9.60
N VAL A 122 -5.77 -6.14 -9.33
CA VAL A 122 -5.48 -4.93 -10.13
C VAL A 122 -5.11 -5.30 -11.56
N ALA A 123 -4.31 -6.37 -11.76
CA ALA A 123 -3.97 -6.85 -13.10
C ALA A 123 -5.22 -7.35 -13.86
N LEU A 124 -6.11 -8.10 -13.20
CA LEU A 124 -7.37 -8.55 -13.77
C LEU A 124 -8.33 -7.39 -14.06
N SER A 125 -8.41 -6.40 -13.15
CA SER A 125 -9.24 -5.20 -13.36
C SER A 125 -8.77 -4.37 -14.56
N GLY A 126 -7.48 -4.44 -14.91
CA GLY A 126 -6.91 -3.80 -16.09
C GLY A 126 -7.54 -4.30 -17.40
N ILE A 127 -7.98 -5.56 -17.46
CA ILE A 127 -8.67 -6.15 -18.64
C ILE A 127 -9.97 -5.40 -18.88
N VAL A 128 -10.79 -5.24 -17.83
CA VAL A 128 -12.14 -4.67 -17.95
C VAL A 128 -12.11 -3.16 -18.09
N LEU A 129 -11.22 -2.48 -17.37
CA LEU A 129 -11.24 -1.01 -17.24
C LEU A 129 -10.29 -0.30 -18.21
N LEU A 130 -9.25 -0.98 -18.70
CA LEU A 130 -8.22 -0.38 -19.52
C LEU A 130 -8.01 -1.12 -20.86
N ALA A 131 -8.76 -2.21 -21.09
CA ALA A 131 -8.55 -3.13 -22.22
C ALA A 131 -7.08 -3.62 -22.32
N GLU A 132 -6.38 -3.69 -21.18
CA GLU A 132 -5.01 -4.20 -21.10
C GLU A 132 -5.06 -5.69 -20.74
N TYR A 133 -4.68 -6.57 -21.69
CA TYR A 133 -4.66 -8.01 -21.45
C TYR A 133 -3.35 -8.43 -20.79
N PRO A 134 -3.38 -9.21 -19.69
CA PRO A 134 -2.18 -9.77 -19.07
C PRO A 134 -1.42 -10.66 -20.05
N SER A 135 -0.10 -10.57 -20.03
CA SER A 135 0.77 -11.50 -20.76
C SER A 135 0.69 -12.91 -20.17
N LEU A 136 1.15 -13.92 -20.91
CA LEU A 136 1.23 -15.30 -20.41
C LEU A 136 2.01 -15.38 -19.08
N LEU A 137 3.09 -14.60 -18.96
CA LEU A 137 3.86 -14.52 -17.72
C LEU A 137 3.04 -13.97 -16.55
N GLN A 138 2.23 -12.95 -16.80
CA GLN A 138 1.35 -12.36 -15.78
C GLN A 138 0.20 -13.31 -15.40
N TRP A 139 -0.36 -14.05 -16.36
CA TRP A 139 -1.33 -15.11 -16.07
C TRP A 139 -0.71 -16.22 -15.22
N GLY A 140 0.52 -16.67 -15.56
CA GLY A 140 1.27 -17.60 -14.72
C GLY A 140 1.51 -17.06 -13.30
N GLY A 141 1.82 -15.77 -13.17
CA GLY A 141 2.00 -15.10 -11.89
C GLY A 141 0.70 -15.04 -11.08
N ILE A 142 -0.44 -14.73 -11.70
CA ILE A 142 -1.76 -14.71 -11.04
C ILE A 142 -2.09 -16.12 -10.52
N PHE A 143 -1.92 -17.15 -11.36
CA PHE A 143 -2.17 -18.54 -10.97
C PHE A 143 -1.26 -18.96 -9.81
N LEU A 144 0.03 -18.64 -9.89
CA LEU A 144 1.02 -18.97 -8.86
C LEU A 144 0.68 -18.28 -7.52
N ASN A 145 0.27 -16.99 -7.57
CA ASN A 145 -0.15 -16.24 -6.39
C ASN A 145 -1.37 -16.88 -5.72
N LEU A 146 -2.41 -17.20 -6.50
CA LEU A 146 -3.62 -17.83 -5.98
C LEU A 146 -3.34 -19.22 -5.40
N THR A 147 -2.54 -20.04 -6.09
CA THR A 147 -2.14 -21.37 -5.60
C THR A 147 -1.35 -21.26 -4.30
N GLY A 148 -0.42 -20.31 -4.19
CA GLY A 148 0.32 -20.09 -2.95
C GLY A 148 -0.58 -19.73 -1.77
N ILE A 149 -1.59 -18.87 -1.99
CA ILE A 149 -2.58 -18.49 -0.97
C ILE A 149 -3.42 -19.70 -0.58
N LEU A 150 -3.89 -20.51 -1.54
CA LEU A 150 -4.65 -21.73 -1.26
C LEU A 150 -3.84 -22.72 -0.43
N ILE A 151 -2.56 -22.95 -0.77
CA ILE A 151 -1.66 -23.84 0.01
C ILE A 151 -1.47 -23.31 1.42
N TYR A 152 -1.30 -22.00 1.59
CA TYR A 152 -1.12 -21.38 2.90
C TYR A 152 -2.34 -21.64 3.80
N PHE A 153 -3.55 -21.44 3.30
CA PHE A 153 -4.78 -21.55 4.06
C PHE A 153 -5.37 -22.98 4.14
N TYR A 154 -4.76 -23.96 3.47
CA TYR A 154 -5.25 -25.36 3.55
C TYR A 154 -4.76 -26.08 4.82
N PRO A 155 -5.59 -26.91 5.51
CA PRO A 155 -7.04 -27.06 5.36
C PRO A 155 -7.77 -25.79 5.81
N ALA A 156 -8.87 -25.44 5.12
CA ALA A 156 -9.65 -24.25 5.39
C ALA A 156 -10.60 -24.45 6.59
N ASP A 157 -10.04 -24.85 7.72
CA ASP A 157 -10.76 -25.02 8.99
C ASP A 157 -10.52 -23.78 9.86
N PHE A 158 -11.41 -22.80 9.69
CA PHE A 158 -11.29 -21.52 10.37
C PHE A 158 -12.32 -21.42 11.50
N PRO A 159 -11.89 -21.10 12.74
CA PRO A 159 -12.79 -20.64 13.77
C PRO A 159 -13.65 -19.47 13.29
N SER A 160 -14.88 -19.33 13.77
CA SER A 160 -15.84 -18.32 13.29
C SER A 160 -15.30 -16.89 13.35
N GLY A 161 -14.48 -16.54 14.34
CA GLY A 161 -13.82 -15.23 14.44
C GLY A 161 -12.81 -14.98 13.32
N GLN A 162 -12.11 -16.01 12.85
CA GLN A 162 -11.17 -15.88 11.72
C GLN A 162 -11.90 -15.74 10.39
N VAL A 163 -13.05 -16.38 10.21
CA VAL A 163 -13.90 -16.18 9.01
C VAL A 163 -14.31 -14.72 8.87
N PHE A 164 -14.72 -14.07 9.96
CA PHE A 164 -15.01 -12.65 9.97
C PHE A 164 -13.79 -11.82 9.53
N GLY A 165 -12.62 -12.08 10.08
CA GLY A 165 -11.36 -11.41 9.69
C GLY A 165 -11.01 -11.56 8.22
N ILE A 166 -11.19 -12.78 7.66
CA ILE A 166 -10.97 -13.05 6.22
C ILE A 166 -11.94 -12.23 5.37
N MET A 167 -13.24 -12.23 5.69
CA MET A 167 -14.24 -11.45 4.96
C MET A 167 -13.94 -9.96 4.98
N VAL A 168 -13.59 -9.43 6.15
CA VAL A 168 -13.18 -8.03 6.30
C VAL A 168 -11.91 -7.72 5.50
N ALA A 169 -10.91 -8.62 5.52
CA ALA A 169 -9.70 -8.46 4.72
C ALA A 169 -10.02 -8.42 3.22
N LEU A 170 -10.92 -9.26 2.71
CA LEU A 170 -11.34 -9.27 1.31
C LEU A 170 -12.09 -7.98 0.92
N VAL A 171 -12.91 -7.42 1.80
CA VAL A 171 -13.50 -6.08 1.62
C VAL A 171 -12.40 -5.03 1.49
N GLY A 172 -11.39 -5.07 2.38
CA GLY A 172 -10.22 -4.20 2.31
C GLY A 172 -9.43 -4.35 1.01
N VAL A 173 -9.21 -5.58 0.54
CA VAL A 173 -8.57 -5.88 -0.76
C VAL A 173 -9.34 -5.24 -1.90
N THR A 174 -10.66 -5.42 -1.94
CA THR A 174 -11.52 -4.85 -3.00
C THR A 174 -11.44 -3.32 -3.00
N ALA A 175 -11.56 -2.69 -1.83
CA ALA A 175 -11.42 -1.25 -1.67
C ALA A 175 -10.03 -0.75 -2.11
N LYS A 176 -8.97 -1.50 -1.79
CA LYS A 176 -7.59 -1.21 -2.20
C LYS A 176 -7.40 -1.29 -3.71
N VAL A 177 -8.02 -2.27 -4.38
CA VAL A 177 -8.04 -2.36 -5.85
C VAL A 177 -8.71 -1.14 -6.46
N CYS A 178 -9.93 -0.80 -6.01
CA CYS A 178 -10.67 0.37 -6.49
C CYS A 178 -9.88 1.68 -6.26
N SER A 179 -9.30 1.86 -5.07
CA SER A 179 -8.49 3.03 -4.74
C SER A 179 -7.23 3.13 -5.57
N SER A 180 -6.59 2.00 -5.90
CA SER A 180 -5.38 1.97 -6.73
C SER A 180 -5.68 2.43 -8.16
N ILE A 181 -6.82 2.02 -8.72
CA ILE A 181 -7.28 2.41 -10.05
C ILE A 181 -7.64 3.90 -10.07
N LEU A 182 -8.43 4.35 -9.08
CA LEU A 182 -8.83 5.75 -8.94
C LEU A 182 -7.63 6.66 -8.71
N GLY A 183 -6.70 6.28 -7.82
CA GLY A 183 -5.49 7.01 -7.52
C GLY A 183 -4.58 7.16 -8.74
N ARG A 184 -4.45 6.10 -9.55
CA ARG A 184 -3.73 6.15 -10.83
C ARG A 184 -4.36 7.16 -11.80
N ARG A 185 -5.69 7.18 -11.88
CA ARG A 185 -6.42 8.12 -12.73
C ARG A 185 -6.23 9.56 -12.27
N VAL A 186 -6.37 9.83 -10.96
CA VAL A 186 -6.17 11.17 -10.37
C VAL A 186 -4.73 11.67 -10.61
N ASN A 187 -3.73 10.82 -10.34
CA ASN A 187 -2.32 11.20 -10.54
C ASN A 187 -1.96 11.44 -12.02
N ARG A 188 -2.61 10.74 -12.97
CA ARG A 188 -2.40 10.96 -14.41
C ARG A 188 -2.99 12.26 -14.93
N MET A 189 -4.01 12.80 -14.28
CA MET A 189 -4.61 14.10 -14.68
C MET A 189 -3.66 15.28 -14.46
N GLY A 190 -2.71 15.16 -13.51
CA GLY A 190 -1.61 16.10 -13.29
C GLY A 190 -2.00 17.49 -12.73
N ASN A 191 -3.29 17.72 -12.47
CA ASN A 191 -3.82 18.99 -11.96
C ASN A 191 -3.76 19.12 -10.43
N ILE A 192 -3.46 18.03 -9.71
CA ILE A 192 -3.37 17.98 -8.25
C ILE A 192 -2.01 17.42 -7.86
N SER A 193 -1.30 18.07 -6.96
CA SER A 193 0.00 17.57 -6.50
C SER A 193 -0.17 16.27 -5.69
N PRO A 194 0.80 15.31 -5.78
CA PRO A 194 0.72 14.07 -5.01
C PRO A 194 0.60 14.29 -3.49
N LEU A 195 1.18 15.38 -2.97
CA LEU A 195 1.09 15.76 -1.58
C LEU A 195 -0.34 16.18 -1.20
N GLN A 196 -1.01 16.98 -2.04
CA GLN A 196 -2.42 17.35 -1.87
C GLN A 196 -3.32 16.12 -1.92
N VAL A 197 -3.12 15.23 -2.92
CA VAL A 197 -3.89 13.99 -3.04
C VAL A 197 -3.78 13.18 -1.75
N THR A 198 -2.57 12.97 -1.25
CA THR A 198 -2.34 12.19 -0.02
C THR A 198 -2.96 12.86 1.20
N THR A 199 -2.70 14.14 1.42
CA THR A 199 -3.14 14.84 2.64
C THR A 199 -4.65 14.97 2.69
N VAL A 200 -5.30 15.39 1.59
CA VAL A 200 -6.76 15.57 1.57
C VAL A 200 -7.48 14.23 1.71
N SER A 201 -7.08 13.22 0.93
CA SER A 201 -7.71 11.90 1.04
C SER A 201 -7.47 11.27 2.42
N MET A 202 -6.27 11.44 2.99
CA MET A 202 -5.97 10.97 4.34
C MET A 202 -6.84 11.68 5.39
N GLY A 203 -6.98 13.00 5.31
CA GLY A 203 -7.81 13.76 6.25
C GLY A 203 -9.28 13.34 6.22
N ILE A 204 -9.87 13.23 5.03
CA ILE A 204 -11.26 12.79 4.86
C ILE A 204 -11.45 11.35 5.37
N GLY A 205 -10.57 10.44 4.96
CA GLY A 205 -10.67 9.05 5.37
C GLY A 205 -10.40 8.84 6.87
N ALA A 206 -9.44 9.59 7.44
CA ALA A 206 -9.14 9.54 8.87
C ALA A 206 -10.28 10.06 9.75
N LEU A 207 -10.95 11.14 9.32
CA LEU A 207 -12.14 11.67 10.01
C LEU A 207 -13.26 10.63 10.05
N LEU A 208 -13.53 9.98 8.91
CA LEU A 208 -14.55 8.93 8.84
C LEU A 208 -14.16 7.71 9.69
N LEU A 209 -12.91 7.28 9.61
CA LEU A 209 -12.42 6.11 10.33
C LEU A 209 -12.42 6.36 11.85
N LEU A 210 -11.90 7.50 12.28
CA LEU A 210 -11.90 7.89 13.69
C LEU A 210 -13.32 8.09 14.21
N GLY A 211 -14.18 8.79 13.45
CA GLY A 211 -15.58 8.98 13.82
C GLY A 211 -16.32 7.65 13.97
N THR A 212 -16.17 6.74 13.01
CA THR A 212 -16.73 5.38 13.10
C THR A 212 -16.18 4.63 14.31
N GLY A 213 -14.85 4.66 14.52
CA GLY A 213 -14.21 4.00 15.66
C GLY A 213 -14.72 4.52 17.00
N LEU A 214 -14.80 5.83 17.17
CA LEU A 214 -15.29 6.43 18.42
C LEU A 214 -16.76 6.11 18.70
N VAL A 215 -17.60 6.10 17.66
CA VAL A 215 -19.04 5.80 17.82
C VAL A 215 -19.30 4.32 18.09
N THR A 216 -18.58 3.42 17.42
CA THR A 216 -18.84 1.97 17.48
C THR A 216 -18.02 1.23 18.53
N GLN A 217 -16.81 1.71 18.82
CA GLN A 217 -15.84 1.03 19.67
C GLN A 217 -15.43 1.86 20.89
N GLY A 218 -15.69 3.17 20.85
CA GLY A 218 -15.32 4.11 21.92
C GLY A 218 -13.82 4.46 21.93
N LEU A 219 -13.44 5.26 22.94
CA LEU A 219 -12.05 5.61 23.23
C LEU A 219 -11.66 4.99 24.56
N PRO A 220 -10.76 3.99 24.58
CA PRO A 220 -10.27 3.39 25.81
C PRO A 220 -9.30 4.34 26.53
N HIS A 221 -8.96 4.02 27.78
CA HIS A 221 -7.85 4.67 28.46
C HIS A 221 -6.54 4.28 27.79
N LEU A 222 -5.91 5.26 27.13
CA LEU A 222 -4.63 5.04 26.43
C LEU A 222 -3.46 5.32 27.39
N SER A 223 -2.62 4.32 27.58
CA SER A 223 -1.36 4.47 28.30
C SER A 223 -0.37 5.35 27.52
N PHE A 224 0.68 5.82 28.20
CA PHE A 224 1.77 6.53 27.53
C PHE A 224 2.39 5.70 26.39
N LEU A 225 2.53 4.40 26.59
CA LEU A 225 3.07 3.48 25.56
C LEU A 225 2.17 3.39 24.35
N ASN A 226 0.84 3.36 24.53
CA ASN A 226 -0.14 3.37 23.44
C ASN A 226 -0.05 4.66 22.63
N TRP A 227 0.06 5.82 23.27
CA TRP A 227 0.27 7.08 22.58
C TRP A 227 1.61 7.15 21.86
N ALA A 228 2.68 6.62 22.46
CA ALA A 228 3.99 6.53 21.81
C ALA A 228 3.95 5.64 20.55
N ALA A 229 3.25 4.49 20.63
CA ALA A 229 3.05 3.60 19.47
C ALA A 229 2.23 4.29 18.36
N ILE A 230 1.12 4.97 18.70
CA ILE A 230 0.32 5.73 17.74
C ILE A 230 1.16 6.83 17.08
N ALA A 231 1.92 7.60 17.88
CA ALA A 231 2.79 8.67 17.37
C ALA A 231 3.89 8.11 16.45
N TRP A 232 4.54 7.02 16.83
CA TRP A 232 5.54 6.36 15.99
C TRP A 232 4.94 5.89 14.65
N LEU A 233 3.80 5.22 14.68
CA LEU A 233 3.10 4.75 13.50
C LEU A 233 2.67 5.93 12.60
N ALA A 234 2.22 7.03 13.17
CA ALA A 234 1.80 8.20 12.41
C ALA A 234 2.97 8.97 11.82
N VAL A 235 3.99 9.28 12.61
CA VAL A 235 5.11 10.14 12.21
C VAL A 235 6.13 9.34 11.39
N VAL A 236 6.64 8.25 11.95
CA VAL A 236 7.73 7.49 11.33
C VAL A 236 7.20 6.60 10.21
N ASN A 237 6.22 5.74 10.50
CA ASN A 237 5.73 4.76 9.52
C ASN A 237 4.75 5.34 8.50
N THR A 238 4.33 6.61 8.63
CA THR A 238 3.42 7.24 7.65
C THR A 238 4.00 8.56 7.15
N ALA A 239 4.08 9.61 7.96
CA ALA A 239 4.46 10.94 7.48
C ALA A 239 5.89 11.02 6.94
N PHE A 240 6.84 10.28 7.53
CA PHE A 240 8.23 10.23 7.07
C PHE A 240 8.44 9.27 5.89
N THR A 241 7.87 8.06 5.97
CA THR A 241 8.15 7.02 4.97
C THR A 241 7.53 7.30 3.61
N PHE A 242 6.33 7.91 3.53
CA PHE A 242 5.68 8.16 2.25
C PHE A 242 6.48 9.10 1.32
N PRO A 243 6.99 10.27 1.80
CA PRO A 243 7.84 11.10 0.97
C PRO A 243 9.15 10.41 0.57
N LEU A 244 9.75 9.64 1.50
CA LEU A 244 10.98 8.91 1.22
C LEU A 244 10.76 7.84 0.14
N TRP A 245 9.68 7.06 0.24
CA TRP A 245 9.28 6.10 -0.79
C TRP A 245 9.07 6.76 -2.16
N ASN A 246 8.35 7.88 -2.19
CA ASN A 246 8.11 8.61 -3.44
C ASN A 246 9.43 9.10 -4.07
N ARG A 247 10.43 9.50 -3.27
CA ARG A 247 11.76 9.86 -3.77
C ARG A 247 12.48 8.66 -4.38
N THR A 248 12.40 7.49 -3.76
CA THR A 248 13.04 6.29 -4.33
C THR A 248 12.42 5.91 -5.67
N GLN A 249 11.11 6.06 -5.84
CA GLN A 249 10.41 5.78 -7.10
C GLN A 249 10.79 6.71 -8.26
N GLN A 250 11.42 7.84 -7.99
CA GLN A 250 11.95 8.72 -9.04
C GLN A 250 13.24 8.16 -9.67
N VAL A 251 13.94 7.30 -8.94
CA VAL A 251 15.22 6.70 -9.36
C VAL A 251 15.04 5.24 -9.76
N LEU A 252 14.27 4.48 -8.97
CA LEU A 252 14.04 3.06 -9.18
C LEU A 252 13.01 2.82 -10.28
N THR A 253 13.21 1.77 -11.04
CA THR A 253 12.19 1.28 -11.97
C THR A 253 10.99 0.70 -11.23
N ALA A 254 9.85 0.60 -11.90
CA ALA A 254 8.66 -0.02 -11.32
C ALA A 254 8.91 -1.47 -10.89
N VAL A 255 9.75 -2.21 -11.64
CA VAL A 255 10.11 -3.59 -11.32
C VAL A 255 10.96 -3.66 -10.05
N GLU A 256 11.99 -2.82 -9.93
CA GLU A 256 12.84 -2.77 -8.74
C GLU A 256 12.05 -2.38 -7.49
N SER A 257 11.24 -1.32 -7.59
CA SER A 257 10.36 -0.89 -6.49
C SER A 257 9.41 -2.00 -6.05
N SER A 258 8.90 -2.77 -6.99
CA SER A 258 8.01 -3.90 -6.75
C SER A 258 8.72 -5.07 -6.06
N ILE A 259 9.91 -5.45 -6.53
CA ILE A 259 10.73 -6.50 -5.90
C ILE A 259 11.03 -6.11 -4.45
N ILE A 260 11.47 -4.87 -4.23
CA ILE A 260 11.76 -4.36 -2.88
C ILE A 260 10.49 -4.38 -2.01
N ASN A 261 9.36 -3.90 -2.52
CA ASN A 261 8.11 -3.93 -1.77
C ASN A 261 7.65 -5.35 -1.41
N ASN A 262 7.90 -6.34 -2.28
CA ASN A 262 7.58 -7.73 -1.99
C ASN A 262 8.44 -8.35 -0.88
N THR A 263 9.62 -7.79 -0.60
CA THR A 263 10.42 -8.24 0.56
C THR A 263 9.68 -8.02 1.87
N MET A 264 8.68 -7.13 1.92
CA MET A 264 7.84 -6.90 3.11
C MET A 264 7.14 -8.18 3.58
N LEU A 265 6.71 -9.05 2.68
CA LEU A 265 6.07 -10.31 3.08
C LEU A 265 7.01 -11.16 3.97
N ILE A 266 8.27 -11.26 3.58
CA ILE A 266 9.31 -11.98 4.35
C ILE A 266 9.67 -11.21 5.62
N GLN A 267 9.82 -9.88 5.53
CA GLN A 267 10.16 -9.03 6.67
C GLN A 267 9.06 -9.09 7.75
N ILE A 268 7.78 -9.01 7.35
CA ILE A 268 6.63 -9.14 8.27
C ILE A 268 6.68 -10.52 8.94
N ALA A 269 6.83 -11.60 8.18
CA ALA A 269 6.89 -12.95 8.69
C ALA A 269 8.01 -13.13 9.74
N LEU A 270 9.21 -12.63 9.45
CA LEU A 270 10.34 -12.68 10.38
C LEU A 270 10.11 -11.84 11.64
N LEU A 271 9.61 -10.61 11.49
CA LEU A 271 9.36 -9.72 12.63
C LEU A 271 8.26 -10.26 13.54
N VAL A 272 7.19 -10.79 12.96
CA VAL A 272 6.06 -11.37 13.70
C VAL A 272 6.50 -12.66 14.41
N TRP A 273 7.31 -13.49 13.79
CA TRP A 273 7.91 -14.67 14.43
C TRP A 273 8.79 -14.28 15.62
N ILE A 274 9.66 -13.29 15.46
CA ILE A 274 10.60 -12.86 16.51
C ILE A 274 9.88 -12.17 17.68
N PHE A 275 8.96 -11.26 17.39
CA PHE A 275 8.36 -10.38 18.40
C PHE A 275 7.02 -10.84 18.94
N LEU A 276 6.24 -11.58 18.14
CA LEU A 276 4.91 -12.06 18.54
C LEU A 276 4.86 -13.58 18.76
N GLY A 277 5.93 -14.30 18.45
CA GLY A 277 5.97 -15.77 18.59
C GLY A 277 5.03 -16.50 17.63
N GLU A 278 4.48 -15.84 16.60
CA GLU A 278 3.65 -16.49 15.59
C GLU A 278 4.52 -17.44 14.76
N GLY A 279 4.43 -18.74 15.03
CA GLY A 279 5.16 -19.76 14.27
C GLY A 279 4.61 -19.90 12.86
N ILE A 280 5.50 -20.18 11.91
CA ILE A 280 5.15 -20.45 10.52
C ILE A 280 5.53 -21.90 10.22
N THR A 281 4.56 -22.70 9.81
CA THR A 281 4.81 -24.06 9.37
C THR A 281 5.52 -24.09 8.02
N TRP A 282 6.23 -25.18 7.70
CA TRP A 282 6.88 -25.35 6.40
C TRP A 282 5.91 -25.22 5.22
N LYS A 283 4.68 -25.69 5.38
CA LYS A 283 3.63 -25.57 4.38
C LYS A 283 3.24 -24.10 4.16
N GLU A 284 3.05 -23.35 5.24
CA GLU A 284 2.72 -21.92 5.18
C GLU A 284 3.86 -21.13 4.57
N ALA A 285 5.11 -21.42 4.95
CA ALA A 285 6.29 -20.79 4.34
C ALA A 285 6.35 -21.07 2.83
N PHE A 286 6.09 -22.30 2.40
CA PHE A 286 6.05 -22.63 0.98
C PHE A 286 4.93 -21.90 0.23
N GLY A 287 3.70 -21.88 0.78
CA GLY A 287 2.57 -21.14 0.21
C GLY A 287 2.87 -19.65 0.08
N MET A 288 3.47 -19.05 1.11
CA MET A 288 3.88 -17.64 1.14
C MET A 288 4.95 -17.31 0.08
N LEU A 289 5.98 -18.16 -0.06
CA LEU A 289 7.02 -17.99 -1.08
C LEU A 289 6.43 -18.10 -2.49
N LEU A 290 5.54 -19.05 -2.71
CA LEU A 290 4.86 -19.25 -3.98
C LEU A 290 3.98 -18.04 -4.33
N ALA A 291 3.21 -17.54 -3.36
CA ALA A 291 2.39 -16.34 -3.53
C ALA A 291 3.24 -15.10 -3.84
N GLY A 292 4.33 -14.90 -3.13
CA GLY A 292 5.28 -13.80 -3.37
C GLY A 292 5.92 -13.86 -4.76
N ALA A 293 6.35 -15.05 -5.19
CA ALA A 293 6.87 -15.27 -6.55
C ALA A 293 5.81 -14.95 -7.62
N GLY A 294 4.56 -15.36 -7.39
CA GLY A 294 3.43 -15.03 -8.26
C GLY A 294 3.22 -13.52 -8.41
N VAL A 295 3.24 -12.77 -7.30
CA VAL A 295 3.14 -11.30 -7.32
C VAL A 295 4.28 -10.67 -8.12
N LEU A 296 5.53 -11.15 -7.96
CA LEU A 296 6.66 -10.67 -8.74
C LEU A 296 6.44 -10.89 -10.25
N LEU A 297 5.98 -12.07 -10.65
CA LEU A 297 5.71 -12.39 -12.06
C LEU A 297 4.60 -11.49 -12.65
N VAL A 298 3.54 -11.21 -11.88
CA VAL A 298 2.46 -10.29 -12.32
C VAL A 298 3.02 -8.89 -12.62
N GLN A 299 3.99 -8.44 -11.85
CA GLN A 299 4.54 -7.09 -11.97
C GLN A 299 5.64 -6.99 -13.04
N LEU A 300 6.21 -8.10 -13.50
CA LEU A 300 7.18 -8.14 -14.60
C LEU A 300 6.47 -7.80 -15.92
N ARG A 301 6.46 -6.51 -16.27
CA ARG A 301 5.95 -6.03 -17.55
C ARG A 301 6.98 -6.32 -18.63
N ARG A 302 6.68 -7.21 -19.58
CA ARG A 302 7.49 -7.35 -20.78
C ARG A 302 7.53 -5.99 -21.49
N ARG A 303 8.73 -5.39 -21.66
CA ARG A 303 8.91 -4.22 -22.51
C ARG A 303 8.31 -4.54 -23.87
N GLN A 304 7.14 -4.00 -24.19
CA GLN A 304 6.70 -3.98 -25.58
C GLN A 304 7.78 -3.25 -26.35
N LYS A 305 8.45 -3.96 -27.27
CA LYS A 305 9.26 -3.33 -28.32
C LYS A 305 8.33 -2.26 -28.93
N LYS A 306 8.70 -0.98 -28.80
CA LYS A 306 8.14 0.10 -29.61
C LYS A 306 8.20 -0.41 -31.04
N GLY A 307 7.06 -0.77 -31.60
CA GLY A 307 6.95 -1.12 -33.02
C GLY A 307 7.59 -0.02 -33.83
N SER A 308 8.44 -0.41 -34.75
CA SER A 308 9.04 0.46 -35.75
C SER A 308 7.98 1.43 -36.26
N SER A 309 8.22 2.72 -36.05
CA SER A 309 7.45 3.75 -36.75
C SER A 309 7.50 3.43 -38.23
N THR A 310 6.40 2.99 -38.77
CA THR A 310 6.18 2.98 -40.22
C THR A 310 6.41 4.41 -40.68
N ARG A 311 7.57 4.66 -41.32
CA ARG A 311 7.80 5.88 -42.08
C ARG A 311 6.72 5.90 -43.15
N ILE A 312 5.80 6.86 -43.03
CA ILE A 312 4.94 7.23 -44.13
C ILE A 312 5.87 7.81 -45.20
N PRO A 313 5.93 7.23 -46.42
CA PRO A 313 6.69 7.84 -47.50
C PRO A 313 6.08 9.21 -47.84
N PRO A 314 6.91 10.21 -48.23
CA PRO A 314 6.38 11.48 -48.71
C PRO A 314 5.55 11.23 -49.98
N LEU A 315 4.38 11.80 -49.98
CA LEU A 315 3.54 11.93 -51.22
C LEU A 315 4.19 12.99 -52.06
N ASP A 316 4.70 12.60 -53.22
CA ASP A 316 5.10 13.50 -54.32
C ASP A 316 3.85 14.16 -54.97
#